data_0c2b033bbf2f5ac2f1da1db3c0b84378
#
_entry.id   0c2b033bbf2f5ac2f1da1db3c0b84378
#
_cell.length_a   1.000
_cell.length_b   1.000
_cell.length_c   1.000
_cell.angle_alpha   90.00
_cell.angle_beta   90.00
_cell.angle_gamma   90.00
#
_symmetry.space_group_name_H-M   'P 1'
#
loop_
_entity.id
_entity.type
_entity.pdbx_description
1 polymer ?
#
loop_
_entity_poly.entity_id
_entity_poly.type
_entity_poly.pdbx_seq_one_letter_code
_entity_poly.pdbx_strand_id
1 'polypeptide(L)'
;MARIELPSGYVISSDPARLDLDVIHGFIAQSYWAKGIPRQLVSRMIQNSLCWGVYHAAGQIGFARVITDKATFAYLADVFILPEHRGKGLSKALVATILAHPDLQGLRRWMLVTADAQSLYEQFGFKVVPHPERHMEIHRPGLYLEGQTLP
;
A
#
# COMPACT_ATOMS: atom_id res chain seq x y z
N MET A 1 -1.58 18.56 0.22
CA MET A 1 -1.05 17.19 0.25
C MET A 1 -0.06 17.05 1.39
N ALA A 2 -0.14 15.93 2.09
CA ALA A 2 0.68 15.74 3.28
C ALA A 2 2.13 15.42 2.91
N ARG A 3 3.05 16.02 3.66
CA ARG A 3 4.47 15.71 3.57
C ARG A 3 5.04 15.66 4.99
N ILE A 4 5.73 14.59 5.31
CA ILE A 4 6.37 14.40 6.61
C ILE A 4 7.85 14.11 6.39
N GLU A 5 8.69 14.88 7.06
CA GLU A 5 10.12 14.66 7.08
C GLU A 5 10.48 13.82 8.29
N LEU A 6 11.20 12.74 8.06
CA LEU A 6 11.67 11.82 9.09
C LEU A 6 13.15 12.05 9.37
N PRO A 7 13.64 11.59 10.53
CA PRO A 7 15.09 11.57 10.78
C PRO A 7 15.82 10.82 9.67
N SER A 8 17.10 11.13 9.49
CA SER A 8 17.97 10.49 8.49
C SER A 8 17.61 10.79 7.03
N GLY A 9 16.83 11.86 6.79
CA GLY A 9 16.57 12.36 5.44
C GLY A 9 15.49 11.65 4.65
N TYR A 10 14.70 10.80 5.29
CA TYR A 10 13.54 10.18 4.63
C TYR A 10 12.33 11.13 4.64
N VAL A 11 11.55 11.08 3.57
CA VAL A 11 10.34 11.89 3.41
C VAL A 11 9.18 10.98 3.03
N ILE A 12 8.02 11.15 3.67
CA ILE A 12 6.77 10.53 3.27
C ILE A 12 5.89 11.61 2.66
N SER A 13 5.35 11.38 1.48
CA SER A 13 4.52 12.35 0.78
C SER A 13 3.33 11.68 0.12
N SER A 14 2.17 12.34 0.17
CA SER A 14 0.96 11.93 -0.58
C SER A 14 0.78 12.71 -1.88
N ASP A 15 1.77 13.43 -2.34
CA ASP A 15 1.74 14.15 -3.61
C ASP A 15 1.85 13.17 -4.78
N PRO A 16 0.79 12.99 -5.58
CA PRO A 16 0.83 12.06 -6.71
C PRO A 16 1.86 12.45 -7.78
N ALA A 17 2.21 13.73 -7.88
CA ALA A 17 3.21 14.19 -8.84
C ALA A 17 4.62 13.68 -8.54
N ARG A 18 4.89 13.23 -7.31
CA ARG A 18 6.18 12.69 -6.90
C ARG A 18 6.32 11.19 -7.11
N LEU A 19 5.23 10.50 -7.43
CA LEU A 19 5.26 9.04 -7.58
C LEU A 19 6.08 8.64 -8.80
N ASP A 20 6.92 7.63 -8.62
CA ASP A 20 7.74 7.07 -9.68
C ASP A 20 7.15 5.73 -10.11
N LEU A 21 6.47 5.74 -11.25
CA LEU A 21 5.80 4.54 -11.75
C LEU A 21 6.77 3.39 -12.02
N ASP A 22 8.00 3.68 -12.43
CA ASP A 22 9.00 2.64 -12.67
C ASP A 22 9.34 1.89 -11.38
N VAL A 23 9.52 2.62 -10.28
CA VAL A 23 9.81 2.01 -8.98
C VAL A 23 8.60 1.21 -8.50
N ILE A 24 7.41 1.80 -8.57
CA ILE A 24 6.18 1.17 -8.08
C ILE A 24 5.86 -0.10 -8.87
N HIS A 25 5.83 0.00 -10.19
CA HIS A 25 5.57 -1.16 -11.06
C HIS A 25 6.66 -2.21 -10.91
N GLY A 26 7.92 -1.79 -10.87
CA GLY A 26 9.04 -2.72 -10.73
C GLY A 26 8.96 -3.58 -9.49
N PHE A 27 8.49 -3.03 -8.37
CA PHE A 27 8.30 -3.80 -7.15
C PHE A 27 7.04 -4.67 -7.21
N ILE A 28 5.89 -4.08 -7.54
CA ILE A 28 4.61 -4.81 -7.49
C ILE A 28 4.58 -5.95 -8.49
N ALA A 29 5.18 -5.79 -9.68
CA ALA A 29 5.24 -6.84 -10.69
C ALA A 29 6.06 -8.06 -10.26
N GLN A 30 6.92 -7.93 -9.25
CA GLN A 30 7.69 -9.03 -8.67
C GLN A 30 7.08 -9.55 -7.36
N SER A 31 6.02 -8.92 -6.87
CA SER A 31 5.40 -9.31 -5.61
C SER A 31 4.66 -10.64 -5.75
N TYR A 32 4.50 -11.35 -4.61
CA TYR A 32 3.74 -12.60 -4.62
C TYR A 32 2.25 -12.37 -4.86
N TRP A 33 1.72 -11.19 -4.52
CA TRP A 33 0.28 -10.91 -4.63
C TRP A 33 -0.16 -10.39 -6.00
N ALA A 34 0.75 -9.85 -6.81
CA ALA A 34 0.42 -9.28 -8.12
C ALA A 34 1.49 -9.54 -9.18
N LYS A 35 2.15 -10.69 -9.09
CA LYS A 35 3.24 -11.03 -10.01
C LYS A 35 2.79 -10.95 -11.46
N GLY A 36 3.58 -10.22 -12.26
CA GLY A 36 3.31 -10.05 -13.68
C GLY A 36 2.31 -8.96 -14.02
N ILE A 37 1.86 -8.16 -13.06
CA ILE A 37 0.88 -7.10 -13.33
C ILE A 37 1.40 -6.13 -14.40
N PRO A 38 0.58 -5.80 -15.45
CA PRO A 38 0.99 -4.85 -16.46
C PRO A 38 1.15 -3.44 -15.90
N ARG A 39 2.11 -2.70 -16.45
CA ARG A 39 2.40 -1.31 -16.06
C ARG A 39 1.16 -0.41 -16.14
N GLN A 40 0.36 -0.55 -17.18
CA GLN A 40 -0.84 0.27 -17.35
C GLN A 40 -1.90 0.04 -16.26
N LEU A 41 -1.97 -1.16 -15.70
CA LEU A 41 -2.88 -1.43 -14.58
C LEU A 41 -2.37 -0.77 -13.30
N VAL A 42 -1.07 -0.78 -13.05
CA VAL A 42 -0.48 -0.07 -11.91
C VAL A 42 -0.75 1.42 -12.04
N SER A 43 -0.60 1.99 -13.22
CA SER A 43 -0.92 3.40 -13.47
C SER A 43 -2.39 3.70 -13.14
N ARG A 44 -3.31 2.84 -13.57
CA ARG A 44 -4.74 3.00 -13.28
C ARG A 44 -5.04 2.89 -11.78
N MET A 45 -4.41 1.96 -11.10
CA MET A 45 -4.54 1.81 -9.65
C MET A 45 -4.18 3.11 -8.92
N ILE A 46 -3.05 3.69 -9.29
CA ILE A 46 -2.55 4.93 -8.70
C ILE A 46 -3.53 6.08 -8.91
N GLN A 47 -4.09 6.20 -10.11
CA GLN A 47 -5.04 7.25 -10.44
C GLN A 47 -6.35 7.17 -9.64
N ASN A 48 -6.72 6.00 -9.18
CA ASN A 48 -7.99 5.74 -8.51
C ASN A 48 -7.85 5.40 -7.02
N SER A 49 -6.70 5.68 -6.44
CA SER A 49 -6.41 5.39 -5.05
C SER A 49 -5.75 6.58 -4.38
N LEU A 50 -5.80 6.62 -3.05
CA LEU A 50 -4.91 7.48 -2.29
C LEU A 50 -3.55 6.77 -2.18
N CYS A 51 -2.48 7.48 -2.53
CA CYS A 51 -1.14 6.89 -2.55
C CYS A 51 -0.15 7.71 -1.76
N TRP A 52 0.82 7.02 -1.17
CA TRP A 52 1.95 7.62 -0.47
C TRP A 52 3.24 7.05 -1.02
N GLY A 53 4.22 7.92 -1.23
CA GLY A 53 5.58 7.50 -1.50
C GLY A 53 6.47 7.76 -0.31
N VAL A 54 7.51 6.95 -0.17
CA VAL A 54 8.62 7.18 0.74
C VAL A 54 9.85 7.49 -0.10
N TYR A 55 10.57 8.54 0.24
CA TYR A 55 11.67 9.07 -0.56
C TYR A 55 12.94 9.23 0.26
N HIS A 56 14.08 8.99 -0.38
CA HIS A 56 15.39 9.23 0.20
C HIS A 56 16.33 9.73 -0.90
N ALA A 57 17.10 10.78 -0.60
CA ALA A 57 17.89 11.47 -1.62
C ALA A 57 16.99 11.92 -2.78
N ALA A 58 17.25 11.48 -4.01
CA ALA A 58 16.46 11.87 -5.17
C ALA A 58 15.42 10.82 -5.59
N GLY A 59 15.27 9.72 -4.86
CA GLY A 59 14.49 8.60 -5.33
C GLY A 59 13.40 8.12 -4.39
N GLN A 60 12.38 7.50 -4.98
CA GLN A 60 11.33 6.79 -4.26
C GLN A 60 11.87 5.42 -3.81
N ILE A 61 11.67 5.11 -2.52
CA ILE A 61 12.14 3.85 -1.94
C ILE A 61 11.03 3.07 -1.24
N GLY A 62 9.82 3.60 -1.23
CA GLY A 62 8.68 2.92 -0.63
C GLY A 62 7.37 3.46 -1.17
N PHE A 63 6.29 2.75 -0.86
CA PHE A 63 4.97 3.04 -1.40
C PHE A 63 3.89 2.45 -0.52
N ALA A 64 2.71 3.04 -0.54
CA ALA A 64 1.48 2.44 -0.02
C ALA A 64 0.28 3.02 -0.75
N ARG A 65 -0.79 2.26 -0.80
CA ARG A 65 -2.01 2.61 -1.50
C ARG A 65 -3.22 2.32 -0.62
N VAL A 66 -4.22 3.20 -0.67
CA VAL A 66 -5.49 2.99 0.04
C VAL A 66 -6.64 3.11 -0.95
N ILE A 67 -7.48 2.08 -0.99
CA ILE A 67 -8.74 2.07 -1.73
C ILE A 67 -9.83 2.47 -0.74
N THR A 68 -10.59 3.52 -1.04
CA THR A 68 -11.52 4.09 -0.05
C THR A 68 -12.62 4.92 -0.70
N ASP A 69 -13.76 4.95 -0.02
CA ASP A 69 -14.82 5.92 -0.31
C ASP A 69 -14.65 7.23 0.49
N LYS A 70 -13.61 7.31 1.35
CA LYS A 70 -13.32 8.45 2.23
C LYS A 70 -14.43 8.75 3.24
N ALA A 71 -15.30 7.81 3.49
CA ALA A 71 -16.46 7.97 4.36
C ALA A 71 -16.65 6.80 5.32
N THR A 72 -16.63 5.58 4.81
CA THR A 72 -17.00 4.40 5.61
C THR A 72 -15.94 3.32 5.65
N PHE A 73 -15.10 3.21 4.63
CA PHE A 73 -14.24 2.05 4.43
C PHE A 73 -12.90 2.42 3.80
N ALA A 74 -11.85 1.76 4.23
CA ALA A 74 -10.54 1.84 3.59
C ALA A 74 -9.85 0.47 3.57
N TYR A 75 -9.18 0.19 2.45
CA TYR A 75 -8.39 -1.03 2.25
C TYR A 75 -6.95 -0.62 1.98
N LEU A 76 -6.05 -1.02 2.88
CA LEU A 76 -4.62 -0.73 2.75
C LEU A 76 -3.97 -1.81 1.90
N ALA A 77 -3.28 -1.40 0.84
CA ALA A 77 -2.72 -2.29 -0.17
C ALA A 77 -1.35 -1.83 -0.65
N ASP A 78 -0.59 -2.77 -1.19
CA ASP A 78 0.67 -2.51 -1.88
C ASP A 78 1.69 -1.74 -1.04
N VAL A 79 1.77 -2.06 0.24
CA VAL A 79 2.75 -1.46 1.15
C VAL A 79 4.10 -2.12 0.93
N PHE A 80 5.11 -1.31 0.58
CA PHE A 80 6.48 -1.83 0.50
C PHE A 80 7.52 -0.77 0.83
N ILE A 81 8.65 -1.23 1.29
CA ILE A 81 9.92 -0.50 1.39
C ILE A 81 10.96 -1.33 0.64
N LEU A 82 11.75 -0.68 -0.21
CA LEU A 82 12.80 -1.39 -0.94
C LEU A 82 13.79 -2.03 0.05
N PRO A 83 14.34 -3.22 -0.29
CA PRO A 83 15.15 -4.01 0.66
C PRO A 83 16.29 -3.23 1.32
N GLU A 84 16.98 -2.35 0.57
CA GLU A 84 18.13 -1.60 1.05
C GLU A 84 17.78 -0.59 2.14
N HIS A 85 16.49 -0.26 2.29
CA HIS A 85 16.01 0.75 3.22
C HIS A 85 15.18 0.15 4.37
N ARG A 86 15.12 -1.18 4.48
CA ARG A 86 14.37 -1.87 5.55
C ARG A 86 15.11 -1.83 6.87
N GLY A 87 14.40 -2.13 7.95
CA GLY A 87 14.98 -2.17 9.29
C GLY A 87 15.19 -0.80 9.93
N LYS A 88 14.51 0.24 9.44
CA LYS A 88 14.64 1.62 9.90
C LYS A 88 13.33 2.20 10.44
N GLY A 89 12.30 1.39 10.61
CA GLY A 89 10.99 1.86 11.08
C GLY A 89 10.18 2.61 10.05
N LEU A 90 10.51 2.55 8.76
CA LEU A 90 9.82 3.30 7.71
C LEU A 90 8.41 2.81 7.47
N SER A 91 8.17 1.50 7.48
CA SER A 91 6.82 0.95 7.33
C SER A 91 5.91 1.42 8.46
N LYS A 92 6.42 1.43 9.68
CA LYS A 92 5.68 1.90 10.85
C LYS A 92 5.32 3.39 10.72
N ALA A 93 6.28 4.22 10.32
CA ALA A 93 6.06 5.64 10.09
C ALA A 93 5.04 5.86 8.95
N LEU A 94 5.12 5.09 7.89
CA LEU A 94 4.22 5.16 6.75
C LEU A 94 2.78 4.83 7.17
N VAL A 95 2.57 3.75 7.89
CA VAL A 95 1.23 3.35 8.37
C VAL A 95 0.65 4.42 9.31
N ALA A 96 1.46 4.94 10.24
CA ALA A 96 1.02 6.02 11.12
C ALA A 96 0.58 7.25 10.33
N THR A 97 1.34 7.63 9.32
CA THR A 97 1.01 8.77 8.45
C THR A 97 -0.30 8.56 7.70
N ILE A 98 -0.52 7.35 7.16
CA ILE A 98 -1.73 7.00 6.45
C ILE A 98 -2.95 7.09 7.36
N LEU A 99 -2.88 6.50 8.55
CA LEU A 99 -3.99 6.50 9.51
C LEU A 99 -4.33 7.90 10.01
N ALA A 100 -3.39 8.83 9.96
CA ALA A 100 -3.60 10.22 10.37
C ALA A 100 -4.15 11.10 9.23
N HIS A 101 -4.29 10.59 8.01
CA HIS A 101 -4.75 11.39 6.88
C HIS A 101 -6.15 11.97 7.13
N PRO A 102 -6.37 13.27 6.86
CA PRO A 102 -7.66 13.91 7.16
C PRO A 102 -8.88 13.26 6.50
N ASP A 103 -8.72 12.72 5.29
CA ASP A 103 -9.81 12.07 4.55
C ASP A 103 -10.14 10.68 5.07
N LEU A 104 -9.36 10.15 6.00
CA LEU A 104 -9.49 8.78 6.49
C LEU A 104 -9.88 8.71 7.98
N GLN A 105 -10.54 9.76 8.48
CA GLN A 105 -11.02 9.79 9.86
C GLN A 105 -12.47 9.34 9.96
N GLY A 106 -12.82 8.68 11.07
CA GLY A 106 -14.19 8.27 11.34
C GLY A 106 -14.71 7.11 10.49
N LEU A 107 -13.84 6.39 9.80
CA LEU A 107 -14.23 5.23 9.01
C LEU A 107 -14.71 4.10 9.92
N ARG A 108 -15.76 3.40 9.49
CA ARG A 108 -16.28 2.26 10.23
C ARG A 108 -15.36 1.04 10.16
N ARG A 109 -14.61 0.89 9.06
CA ARG A 109 -13.74 -0.29 8.88
C ARG A 109 -12.50 0.05 8.08
N TRP A 110 -11.38 -0.39 8.58
CA TRP A 110 -10.13 -0.55 7.85
C TRP A 110 -9.89 -2.03 7.62
N MET A 111 -9.45 -2.40 6.43
CA MET A 111 -9.05 -3.77 6.12
C MET A 111 -7.71 -3.82 5.41
N LEU A 112 -7.04 -4.93 5.59
CA LEU A 112 -5.87 -5.31 4.79
C LEU A 112 -5.77 -6.83 4.75
N VAL A 113 -4.96 -7.33 3.82
CA VAL A 113 -4.59 -8.74 3.74
C VAL A 113 -3.07 -8.80 3.74
N THR A 114 -2.51 -9.63 4.59
CA THR A 114 -1.06 -9.82 4.68
C THR A 114 -0.74 -11.28 4.95
N ALA A 115 0.34 -11.78 4.34
CA ALA A 115 0.83 -13.12 4.59
C ALA A 115 1.68 -13.20 5.86
N ASP A 116 2.44 -12.15 6.18
CA ASP A 116 3.52 -12.24 7.15
C ASP A 116 3.79 -10.97 7.97
N ALA A 117 2.97 -9.92 7.83
CA ALA A 117 3.21 -8.66 8.51
C ALA A 117 2.18 -8.32 9.59
N GLN A 118 1.49 -9.31 10.12
CA GLN A 118 0.46 -9.10 11.15
C GLN A 118 0.98 -8.31 12.34
N SER A 119 2.19 -8.59 12.80
CA SER A 119 2.77 -7.92 13.97
C SER A 119 2.98 -6.43 13.76
N LEU A 120 3.27 -6.00 12.54
CA LEU A 120 3.35 -4.57 12.19
C LEU A 120 2.00 -3.90 12.38
N TYR A 121 0.96 -4.47 11.77
CA TYR A 121 -0.36 -3.85 11.75
C TYR A 121 -1.10 -3.95 13.09
N GLU A 122 -0.83 -4.98 13.88
CA GLU A 122 -1.39 -5.10 15.23
C GLU A 122 -0.99 -3.92 16.13
N GLN A 123 0.18 -3.34 15.92
CA GLN A 123 0.61 -2.16 16.67
C GLN A 123 -0.29 -0.94 16.47
N PHE A 124 -1.07 -0.93 15.38
CA PHE A 124 -1.97 0.16 15.02
C PHE A 124 -3.46 -0.16 15.28
N GLY A 125 -3.74 -1.28 15.92
CA GLY A 125 -5.11 -1.68 16.24
C GLY A 125 -5.76 -2.61 15.22
N PHE A 126 -5.06 -3.00 14.15
CA PHE A 126 -5.53 -4.07 13.28
C PHE A 126 -5.49 -5.40 14.02
N LYS A 127 -6.46 -6.23 13.76
CA LYS A 127 -6.53 -7.58 14.35
C LYS A 127 -7.15 -8.54 13.35
N VAL A 128 -6.87 -9.81 13.52
CA VAL A 128 -7.52 -10.86 12.74
C VAL A 128 -9.03 -10.72 12.93
N VAL A 129 -9.78 -10.79 11.83
CA VAL A 129 -11.23 -10.62 11.88
C VAL A 129 -11.86 -11.67 12.79
N PRO A 130 -12.81 -11.27 13.67
CA PRO A 130 -13.41 -12.22 14.63
C PRO A 130 -14.32 -13.25 13.98
N HIS A 131 -14.84 -12.97 12.79
CA HIS A 131 -15.74 -13.84 12.05
C HIS A 131 -15.28 -13.98 10.59
N PRO A 132 -14.17 -14.71 10.35
CA PRO A 132 -13.63 -14.86 8.99
C PRO A 132 -14.64 -15.49 8.03
N GLU A 133 -15.55 -16.31 8.53
CA GLU A 133 -16.61 -16.96 7.74
C GLU A 133 -17.61 -15.97 7.14
N ARG A 134 -17.63 -14.70 7.60
CA ARG A 134 -18.49 -13.66 7.04
C ARG A 134 -17.82 -12.93 5.87
N HIS A 135 -16.52 -13.16 5.65
CA HIS A 135 -15.77 -12.53 4.58
C HIS A 135 -15.73 -13.45 3.38
N MET A 136 -16.13 -12.95 2.25
CA MET A 136 -16.16 -13.73 1.00
C MET A 136 -15.39 -12.98 -0.06
N GLU A 137 -14.73 -13.71 -0.95
CA GLU A 137 -13.94 -13.14 -2.03
C GLU A 137 -14.14 -13.90 -3.33
N ILE A 138 -13.90 -13.23 -4.43
CA ILE A 138 -13.55 -13.85 -5.69
C ILE A 138 -12.10 -13.46 -5.93
N HIS A 139 -11.21 -14.42 -5.81
CA HIS A 139 -9.78 -14.18 -5.92
C HIS A 139 -9.20 -14.99 -7.08
N ARG A 140 -8.41 -14.34 -7.91
CA ARG A 140 -7.75 -14.98 -9.04
C ARG A 140 -6.24 -14.83 -8.86
N PRO A 141 -5.63 -15.66 -8.02
CA PRO A 141 -4.17 -15.63 -7.85
C PRO A 141 -3.51 -15.97 -9.17
N GLY A 142 -2.42 -15.29 -9.50
CA GLY A 142 -1.74 -15.51 -10.76
C GLY A 142 -2.46 -14.96 -11.99
N LEU A 143 -3.43 -14.06 -11.81
CA LEU A 143 -4.20 -13.47 -12.92
C LEU A 143 -3.32 -12.83 -13.99
N TYR A 144 -2.21 -12.24 -13.58
CA TYR A 144 -1.32 -11.51 -14.49
C TYR A 144 -0.17 -12.34 -15.04
N LEU A 145 -0.14 -13.62 -14.75
CA LEU A 145 0.87 -14.52 -15.31
C LEU A 145 0.50 -14.84 -16.77
N GLU A 146 1.55 -15.11 -17.57
CA GLU A 146 1.38 -15.47 -18.97
C GLU A 146 0.46 -16.68 -19.09
N GLY A 147 -0.48 -16.65 -20.06
CA GLY A 147 -1.42 -17.75 -20.28
C GLY A 147 -2.68 -17.69 -19.42
N GLN A 148 -2.78 -16.77 -18.48
CA GLN A 148 -4.02 -16.55 -17.72
C GLN A 148 -5.03 -15.81 -18.58
N THR A 149 -6.28 -16.30 -18.60
CA THR A 149 -7.40 -15.62 -19.27
C THR A 149 -8.29 -14.96 -18.24
N LEU A 150 -8.76 -13.75 -18.56
CA LEU A 150 -9.78 -13.10 -17.74
C LEU A 150 -11.12 -13.79 -17.99
N PRO A 151 -11.89 -14.09 -16.93
CA PRO A 151 -13.22 -14.66 -17.08
C PRO A 151 -14.19 -13.68 -17.69
#